data_e216a63418f1ac966ef999810304fbcd
#
_entry.id   e216a63418f1ac966ef999810304fbcd
#
_cell.length_a   1.000
_cell.length_b   1.000
_cell.length_c   1.000
_cell.angle_alpha   90.00
_cell.angle_beta   90.00
_cell.angle_gamma   90.00
#
_symmetry.space_group_name_H-M   'P 1'
#
loop_
_entity.id
_entity.type
_entity.pdbx_description
1 polymer ?
#
loop_
_entity_poly.entity_id
_entity_poly.type
_entity_poly.pdbx_seq_one_letter_code
_entity_poly.pdbx_strand_id
1 'polypeptide(L)'
;MQLHLLQNGFFSLDKGFLVYGKYHGEIYKAALKPLLIQSDEERILVDTGIGELPEQYKRFYSVSQSTEQTLTSQLRNHQLKPQDITAIINTHLHFDHCGNNKLFKDAKFYIQEEEFRYALSPDRFQKNAYIQDFCEGDLDYLKTRGDWKLTEEISVVSTPGHSPGHQSVVIRNYGKTYVYCGDAAPLKENLESLNIPGVLYRADDALHSIERLRSVKNAVFIFSHDKDQLTL
;
A
#
# COMPACT_ATOMS: atom_id res chain seq x y z
N MET A 1 -14.23 -15.29 0.10
CA MET A 1 -13.94 -13.89 -0.30
C MET A 1 -13.42 -13.85 -1.73
N GLN A 2 -13.67 -12.75 -2.45
CA GLN A 2 -13.05 -12.46 -3.74
C GLN A 2 -11.96 -11.42 -3.53
N LEU A 3 -10.83 -11.57 -4.22
CA LEU A 3 -9.68 -10.67 -4.14
C LEU A 3 -9.42 -10.08 -5.52
N HIS A 4 -9.35 -8.75 -5.62
CA HIS A 4 -9.18 -8.04 -6.88
C HIS A 4 -8.05 -7.02 -6.78
N LEU A 5 -7.02 -7.14 -7.64
CA LEU A 5 -6.01 -6.10 -7.80
C LEU A 5 -6.60 -4.99 -8.67
N LEU A 6 -6.75 -3.81 -8.10
CA LEU A 6 -7.25 -2.65 -8.82
C LEU A 6 -6.10 -1.96 -9.55
N GLN A 7 -6.30 -1.61 -10.81
CA GLN A 7 -5.28 -0.94 -11.63
C GLN A 7 -5.43 0.57 -11.48
N ASN A 8 -4.71 1.17 -10.52
CA ASN A 8 -4.85 2.60 -10.21
C ASN A 8 -3.85 3.52 -10.94
N GLY A 9 -3.23 3.03 -12.00
CA GLY A 9 -2.25 3.78 -12.79
C GLY A 9 -0.82 3.36 -12.53
N PHE A 10 0.11 4.23 -12.92
CA PHE A 10 1.53 3.99 -12.82
C PHE A 10 2.27 5.22 -12.32
N PHE A 11 3.36 4.98 -11.62
CA PHE A 11 4.31 5.99 -11.17
C PHE A 11 5.69 5.71 -11.77
N SER A 12 6.22 6.65 -12.59
CA SER A 12 7.56 6.51 -13.17
C SER A 12 8.60 7.10 -12.23
N LEU A 13 9.55 6.28 -11.81
CA LEU A 13 10.59 6.65 -10.85
C LEU A 13 11.90 5.92 -11.17
N ASP A 14 13.00 6.35 -10.56
CA ASP A 14 14.25 5.60 -10.56
C ASP A 14 14.04 4.27 -9.81
N LYS A 15 14.36 3.14 -10.44
CA LYS A 15 14.17 1.80 -9.86
C LYS A 15 14.96 1.60 -8.56
N GLY A 16 16.02 2.37 -8.37
CA GLY A 16 16.78 2.41 -7.13
C GLY A 16 15.96 2.82 -5.91
N PHE A 17 14.82 3.50 -6.08
CA PHE A 17 13.88 3.77 -4.99
C PHE A 17 13.08 2.52 -4.55
N LEU A 18 12.98 1.52 -5.41
CA LEU A 18 12.30 0.26 -5.11
C LEU A 18 13.26 -0.84 -4.65
N VAL A 19 14.55 -0.73 -5.00
CA VAL A 19 15.59 -1.73 -4.67
C VAL A 19 16.86 -1.05 -4.19
N TYR A 20 17.16 -1.18 -2.92
CA TYR A 20 18.28 -0.52 -2.28
C TYR A 20 19.64 -0.84 -2.96
N GLY A 21 20.41 0.20 -3.27
CA GLY A 21 21.76 0.09 -3.79
C GLY A 21 21.88 -0.49 -5.22
N LYS A 22 20.76 -0.63 -5.95
CA LYS A 22 20.72 -1.17 -7.32
C LYS A 22 19.97 -0.24 -8.27
N TYR A 23 20.17 -0.44 -9.56
CA TYR A 23 19.39 0.15 -10.68
C TYR A 23 19.32 1.69 -10.68
N HIS A 24 20.29 2.37 -10.10
CA HIS A 24 20.35 3.84 -10.14
C HIS A 24 20.40 4.35 -11.58
N GLY A 25 19.52 5.28 -11.93
CA GLY A 25 19.36 5.83 -13.28
C GLY A 25 18.46 4.99 -14.21
N GLU A 26 17.98 3.83 -13.79
CA GLU A 26 17.03 3.02 -14.54
C GLU A 26 15.60 3.48 -14.23
N ILE A 27 14.90 4.05 -15.22
CA ILE A 27 13.51 4.45 -15.05
C ILE A 27 12.60 3.22 -15.06
N TYR A 28 11.86 3.03 -14.00
CA TYR A 28 10.88 1.98 -13.84
C TYR A 28 9.46 2.54 -13.77
N LYS A 29 8.53 1.89 -14.46
CA LYS A 29 7.11 2.24 -14.43
C LYS A 29 6.42 1.36 -13.39
N ALA A 30 6.40 1.81 -12.14
CA ALA A 30 5.79 1.13 -11.02
C ALA A 30 4.26 1.13 -11.14
N ALA A 31 3.63 -0.03 -11.02
CA ALA A 31 2.18 -0.12 -10.98
C ALA A 31 1.65 0.38 -9.62
N LEU A 32 0.45 0.94 -9.59
CA LEU A 32 -0.26 1.33 -8.36
C LEU A 32 -1.47 0.41 -8.21
N LYS A 33 -1.42 -0.47 -7.20
CA LYS A 33 -2.34 -1.61 -7.11
C LYS A 33 -2.99 -1.78 -5.74
N PRO A 34 -3.97 -0.95 -5.38
CA PRO A 34 -4.80 -1.25 -4.22
C PRO A 34 -5.45 -2.63 -4.36
N LEU A 35 -5.64 -3.31 -3.24
CA LEU A 35 -6.31 -4.62 -3.22
C LEU A 35 -7.73 -4.45 -2.66
N LEU A 36 -8.74 -4.86 -3.45
CA LEU A 36 -10.11 -4.98 -2.97
C LEU A 36 -10.34 -6.42 -2.47
N ILE A 37 -10.84 -6.52 -1.24
CA ILE A 37 -11.29 -7.76 -0.62
C ILE A 37 -12.80 -7.65 -0.47
N GLN A 38 -13.54 -8.55 -1.12
CA GLN A 38 -14.99 -8.52 -1.14
C GLN A 38 -15.56 -9.85 -0.63
N SER A 39 -16.42 -9.77 0.38
CA SER A 39 -17.25 -10.86 0.88
C SER A 39 -18.71 -10.46 0.89
N ASP A 40 -19.60 -11.32 1.38
CA ASP A 40 -21.02 -11.01 1.48
C ASP A 40 -21.29 -9.85 2.46
N GLU A 41 -20.46 -9.72 3.50
CA GLU A 41 -20.65 -8.75 4.59
C GLU A 41 -19.66 -7.57 4.49
N GLU A 42 -18.43 -7.80 3.99
CA GLU A 42 -17.32 -6.84 4.07
C GLU A 42 -16.81 -6.43 2.70
N ARG A 43 -16.51 -5.16 2.55
CA ARG A 43 -15.82 -4.58 1.40
C ARG A 43 -14.64 -3.76 1.91
N ILE A 44 -13.47 -4.36 1.83
CA ILE A 44 -12.25 -3.82 2.42
C ILE A 44 -11.28 -3.44 1.31
N LEU A 45 -10.66 -2.28 1.42
CA LEU A 45 -9.51 -1.92 0.61
C LEU A 45 -8.22 -2.06 1.42
N VAL A 46 -7.20 -2.61 0.80
CA VAL A 46 -5.81 -2.45 1.25
C VAL A 46 -5.19 -1.39 0.38
N ASP A 47 -4.86 -0.26 0.96
CA ASP A 47 -4.48 1.00 0.33
C ASP A 47 -5.56 1.60 -0.60
N THR A 48 -5.41 2.86 -0.93
CA THR A 48 -6.32 3.59 -1.82
C THR A 48 -5.63 4.12 -3.08
N GLY A 49 -4.35 3.80 -3.25
CA GLY A 49 -3.56 4.22 -4.41
C GLY A 49 -3.35 5.72 -4.48
N ILE A 50 -3.08 6.20 -5.70
CA ILE A 50 -2.84 7.62 -5.95
C ILE A 50 -4.14 8.37 -6.25
N GLY A 51 -4.30 9.50 -5.58
CA GLY A 51 -5.32 10.50 -5.87
C GLY A 51 -4.83 11.58 -6.83
N GLU A 52 -5.65 12.63 -6.99
CA GLU A 52 -5.22 13.81 -7.73
C GLU A 52 -4.14 14.55 -6.94
N LEU A 53 -2.93 14.61 -7.51
CA LEU A 53 -1.81 15.31 -6.89
C LEU A 53 -2.06 16.83 -6.86
N PRO A 54 -1.83 17.50 -5.72
CA PRO A 54 -1.80 18.95 -5.68
C PRO A 54 -0.75 19.52 -6.67
N GLU A 55 -1.01 20.68 -7.26
CA GLU A 55 -0.23 21.23 -8.37
C GLU A 55 1.27 21.35 -8.08
N GLN A 56 1.62 21.71 -6.82
CA GLN A 56 3.02 21.81 -6.39
C GLN A 56 3.79 20.49 -6.46
N TYR A 57 3.10 19.33 -6.43
CA TYR A 57 3.70 18.01 -6.49
C TYR A 57 3.76 17.42 -7.90
N LYS A 58 2.89 17.85 -8.83
CA LYS A 58 2.83 17.32 -10.21
C LYS A 58 4.16 17.45 -10.96
N ARG A 59 4.97 18.46 -10.66
CA ARG A 59 6.29 18.67 -11.25
C ARG A 59 7.37 17.69 -10.77
N PHE A 60 7.16 17.04 -9.62
CA PHE A 60 8.12 16.11 -9.02
C PHE A 60 7.80 14.66 -9.29
N TYR A 61 6.52 14.35 -9.52
CA TYR A 61 6.04 12.98 -9.64
C TYR A 61 5.44 12.74 -11.01
N SER A 62 6.04 11.80 -11.74
CA SER A 62 5.56 11.38 -13.06
C SER A 62 4.51 10.29 -12.92
N VAL A 63 3.25 10.68 -12.79
CA VAL A 63 2.10 9.77 -12.68
C VAL A 63 1.40 9.66 -14.03
N SER A 64 1.04 8.45 -14.41
CA SER A 64 0.23 8.13 -15.59
C SER A 64 -1.00 7.34 -15.15
N GLN A 65 -2.16 7.98 -15.23
CA GLN A 65 -3.45 7.39 -14.86
C GLN A 65 -4.51 7.78 -15.88
N SER A 66 -5.18 6.80 -16.49
CA SER A 66 -6.35 7.07 -17.33
C SER A 66 -7.61 7.22 -16.49
N THR A 67 -8.71 7.69 -17.08
CA THR A 67 -10.01 7.80 -16.42
C THR A 67 -10.50 6.44 -15.90
N GLU A 68 -10.24 5.37 -16.65
CA GLU A 68 -10.61 3.99 -16.28
C GLU A 68 -9.79 3.47 -15.09
N GLN A 69 -8.61 4.03 -14.88
CA GLN A 69 -7.70 3.69 -13.78
C GLN A 69 -7.95 4.49 -12.51
N THR A 70 -8.83 5.49 -12.51
CA THR A 70 -9.22 6.15 -11.25
C THR A 70 -9.82 5.11 -10.30
N LEU A 71 -9.56 5.25 -8.99
CA LEU A 71 -10.06 4.28 -8.01
C LEU A 71 -11.59 4.14 -8.05
N THR A 72 -12.30 5.23 -8.28
CA THR A 72 -13.76 5.22 -8.44
C THR A 72 -14.23 4.43 -9.66
N SER A 73 -13.49 4.52 -10.78
CA SER A 73 -13.79 3.73 -11.99
C SER A 73 -13.47 2.26 -11.77
N GLN A 74 -12.37 1.95 -11.09
CA GLN A 74 -12.02 0.58 -10.73
C GLN A 74 -13.07 -0.06 -9.80
N LEU A 75 -13.54 0.65 -8.78
CA LEU A 75 -14.63 0.17 -7.92
C LEU A 75 -15.92 -0.07 -8.70
N ARG A 76 -16.26 0.81 -9.64
CA ARG A 76 -17.45 0.65 -10.50
C ARG A 76 -17.42 -0.63 -11.32
N ASN A 77 -16.24 -1.09 -11.77
CA ASN A 77 -16.10 -2.37 -12.48
C ASN A 77 -16.51 -3.56 -11.60
N HIS A 78 -16.47 -3.39 -10.28
CA HIS A 78 -16.93 -4.37 -9.28
C HIS A 78 -18.32 -4.02 -8.72
N GLN A 79 -19.08 -3.12 -9.39
CA GLN A 79 -20.42 -2.67 -9.00
C GLN A 79 -20.43 -1.97 -7.63
N LEU A 80 -19.33 -1.34 -7.26
CA LEU A 80 -19.14 -0.61 -6.00
C LEU A 80 -18.93 0.89 -6.25
N LYS A 81 -19.29 1.66 -5.24
CA LYS A 81 -18.97 3.08 -5.09
C LYS A 81 -18.21 3.29 -3.77
N PRO A 82 -17.53 4.42 -3.56
CA PRO A 82 -16.76 4.66 -2.34
C PRO A 82 -17.54 4.42 -1.03
N GLN A 83 -18.83 4.76 -1.00
CA GLN A 83 -19.70 4.59 0.18
C GLN A 83 -19.98 3.11 0.54
N ASP A 84 -19.70 2.19 -0.38
CA ASP A 84 -19.91 0.77 -0.13
C ASP A 84 -18.70 0.12 0.57
N ILE A 85 -17.56 0.83 0.63
CA ILE A 85 -16.36 0.35 1.32
C ILE A 85 -16.54 0.55 2.83
N THR A 86 -16.42 -0.54 3.58
CA THR A 86 -16.64 -0.57 5.03
C THR A 86 -15.36 -0.33 5.82
N ALA A 87 -14.22 -0.74 5.28
CA ALA A 87 -12.93 -0.62 5.94
C ALA A 87 -11.79 -0.40 4.95
N ILE A 88 -10.77 0.31 5.40
CA ILE A 88 -9.52 0.53 4.67
C ILE A 88 -8.36 0.17 5.60
N ILE A 89 -7.46 -0.67 5.13
CA ILE A 89 -6.19 -0.96 5.78
C ILE A 89 -5.12 -0.21 5.00
N ASN A 90 -4.63 0.93 5.48
CA ASN A 90 -3.47 1.56 4.89
C ASN A 90 -2.21 0.81 5.32
N THR A 91 -1.41 0.34 4.35
CA THR A 91 -0.10 -0.24 4.68
C THR A 91 0.81 0.80 5.30
N HIS A 92 0.77 2.00 4.76
CA HIS A 92 1.42 3.21 5.26
C HIS A 92 0.76 4.44 4.60
N LEU A 93 1.25 5.65 4.90
CA LEU A 93 0.62 6.90 4.46
C LEU A 93 1.45 7.69 3.43
N HIS A 94 2.26 7.03 2.61
CA HIS A 94 2.82 7.67 1.43
C HIS A 94 1.73 8.00 0.42
N PHE A 95 1.96 9.06 -0.37
CA PHE A 95 0.95 9.69 -1.24
C PHE A 95 0.33 8.74 -2.27
N ASP A 96 1.05 7.72 -2.69
CA ASP A 96 0.63 6.73 -3.68
C ASP A 96 -0.08 5.50 -3.08
N HIS A 97 -0.22 5.46 -1.75
CA HIS A 97 -0.97 4.45 -0.98
C HIS A 97 -2.22 5.01 -0.32
N CYS A 98 -2.23 6.28 0.08
CA CYS A 98 -3.34 6.91 0.78
C CYS A 98 -4.03 8.04 -0.02
N GLY A 99 -3.66 8.23 -1.29
CA GLY A 99 -4.06 9.39 -2.09
C GLY A 99 -5.56 9.58 -2.30
N ASN A 100 -6.35 8.51 -2.18
CA ASN A 100 -7.80 8.58 -2.30
C ASN A 100 -8.54 8.39 -0.97
N ASN A 101 -7.88 8.43 0.19
CA ASN A 101 -8.53 8.19 1.48
C ASN A 101 -9.76 9.09 1.67
N LYS A 102 -9.72 10.34 1.27
CA LYS A 102 -10.83 11.30 1.41
C LYS A 102 -12.11 10.95 0.64
N LEU A 103 -12.07 9.99 -0.28
CA LEU A 103 -13.26 9.49 -0.95
C LEU A 103 -14.14 8.61 -0.05
N PHE A 104 -13.59 8.08 1.04
CA PHE A 104 -14.19 7.02 1.87
C PHE A 104 -14.57 7.51 3.27
N LYS A 105 -15.39 8.55 3.35
CA LYS A 105 -15.73 9.23 4.62
C LYS A 105 -16.45 8.33 5.63
N ASP A 106 -17.14 7.29 5.14
CA ASP A 106 -17.94 6.39 5.97
C ASP A 106 -17.16 5.11 6.36
N ALA A 107 -15.94 4.92 5.83
CA ALA A 107 -15.11 3.76 6.11
C ALA A 107 -14.27 3.95 7.39
N LYS A 108 -13.96 2.83 8.06
CA LYS A 108 -12.97 2.80 9.14
C LYS A 108 -11.58 2.61 8.56
N PHE A 109 -10.63 3.45 8.97
CA PHE A 109 -9.23 3.36 8.52
C PHE A 109 -8.36 2.71 9.58
N TYR A 110 -7.72 1.60 9.23
CA TYR A 110 -6.80 0.90 10.12
C TYR A 110 -5.36 1.22 9.74
N ILE A 111 -4.61 1.76 10.70
CA ILE A 111 -3.22 2.21 10.54
C ILE A 111 -2.43 1.96 11.81
N GLN A 112 -1.13 1.69 11.69
CA GLN A 112 -0.24 1.68 12.86
C GLN A 112 -0.16 3.10 13.46
N GLU A 113 -0.24 3.18 14.78
CA GLU A 113 -0.18 4.47 15.49
C GLU A 113 1.10 5.24 15.18
N GLU A 114 2.21 4.52 15.04
CA GLU A 114 3.51 5.11 14.73
C GLU A 114 3.52 5.73 13.33
N GLU A 115 2.91 5.08 12.34
CA GLU A 115 2.75 5.61 10.99
C GLU A 115 1.93 6.89 10.98
N PHE A 116 0.76 6.84 11.63
CA PHE A 116 -0.11 8.00 11.71
C PHE A 116 0.58 9.20 12.35
N ARG A 117 1.28 8.96 13.48
CA ARG A 117 2.02 10.01 14.18
C ARG A 117 3.15 10.59 13.32
N TYR A 118 3.89 9.71 12.62
CA TYR A 118 4.98 10.12 11.75
C TYR A 118 4.49 10.90 10.52
N ALA A 119 3.40 10.48 9.89
CA ALA A 119 2.82 11.16 8.74
C ALA A 119 2.43 12.62 9.03
N LEU A 120 2.04 12.95 10.26
CA LEU A 120 1.70 14.33 10.66
C LEU A 120 2.95 15.23 10.77
N SER A 121 4.13 14.69 11.00
CA SER A 121 5.39 15.43 11.12
C SER A 121 6.57 14.57 10.68
N PRO A 122 6.66 14.24 9.38
CA PRO A 122 7.70 13.37 8.87
C PRO A 122 9.07 14.07 8.87
N ASP A 123 10.11 13.25 9.04
CA ASP A 123 11.48 13.72 8.91
C ASP A 123 11.77 14.32 7.53
N ARG A 124 12.70 15.27 7.49
CA ARG A 124 13.00 16.05 6.29
C ARG A 124 13.30 15.19 5.05
N PHE A 125 13.96 14.04 5.23
CA PHE A 125 14.35 13.16 4.13
C PHE A 125 13.18 12.35 3.53
N GLN A 126 12.08 12.15 4.27
CA GLN A 126 10.86 11.49 3.78
C GLN A 126 9.68 12.46 3.57
N LYS A 127 9.84 13.73 3.91
CA LYS A 127 8.75 14.72 3.91
C LYS A 127 7.95 14.74 2.60
N ASN A 128 8.61 14.57 1.47
CA ASN A 128 7.94 14.62 0.18
C ASN A 128 7.05 13.38 -0.11
N ALA A 129 7.30 12.25 0.55
CA ALA A 129 6.47 11.06 0.41
C ALA A 129 5.10 11.19 1.12
N TYR A 130 4.98 12.12 2.08
CA TYR A 130 3.77 12.37 2.85
C TYR A 130 3.11 13.68 2.39
N ILE A 131 1.99 13.58 1.69
CA ILE A 131 1.18 14.74 1.31
C ILE A 131 0.12 14.92 2.39
N GLN A 132 0.25 15.96 3.21
CA GLN A 132 -0.62 16.22 4.37
C GLN A 132 -2.10 16.19 3.99
N ASP A 133 -2.46 16.80 2.85
CA ASP A 133 -3.83 16.80 2.34
C ASP A 133 -4.44 15.41 2.16
N PHE A 134 -3.64 14.35 2.01
CA PHE A 134 -4.13 12.98 1.86
C PHE A 134 -4.33 12.26 3.20
N CYS A 135 -3.58 12.68 4.22
CA CYS A 135 -3.58 12.05 5.55
C CYS A 135 -4.52 12.76 6.54
N GLU A 136 -4.75 14.05 6.34
CA GLU A 136 -5.55 14.90 7.22
C GLU A 136 -7.01 14.97 6.79
N GLY A 137 -7.88 15.23 7.73
CA GLY A 137 -9.32 15.42 7.52
C GLY A 137 -10.14 14.66 8.54
N ASP A 138 -11.45 14.72 8.37
CA ASP A 138 -12.43 14.03 9.22
C ASP A 138 -12.58 12.57 8.78
N LEU A 139 -11.51 11.78 9.00
CA LEU A 139 -11.42 10.34 8.69
C LEU A 139 -11.31 9.55 10.00
N ASP A 140 -12.07 8.45 10.10
CA ASP A 140 -12.11 7.59 11.29
C ASP A 140 -10.88 6.65 11.35
N TYR A 141 -9.72 7.20 11.78
CA TYR A 141 -8.48 6.46 11.96
C TYR A 141 -8.46 5.65 13.25
N LEU A 142 -8.57 4.33 13.11
CA LEU A 142 -8.37 3.34 14.17
C LEU A 142 -6.89 2.98 14.24
N LYS A 143 -6.21 3.48 15.27
CA LYS A 143 -4.78 3.31 15.48
C LYS A 143 -4.49 1.96 16.14
N THR A 144 -3.71 1.13 15.48
CA THR A 144 -3.30 -0.19 15.94
C THR A 144 -1.83 -0.21 16.32
N ARG A 145 -1.36 -1.27 16.99
CA ARG A 145 0.05 -1.48 17.34
C ARG A 145 0.45 -2.93 17.12
N GLY A 146 1.58 -3.13 16.44
CA GLY A 146 2.10 -4.47 16.15
C GLY A 146 1.16 -5.30 15.27
N ASP A 147 1.15 -6.61 15.48
CA ASP A 147 0.26 -7.50 14.75
C ASP A 147 -1.14 -7.49 15.33
N TRP A 148 -2.13 -7.55 14.45
CA TRP A 148 -3.53 -7.60 14.86
C TRP A 148 -4.39 -8.34 13.83
N LYS A 149 -5.63 -8.63 14.17
CA LYS A 149 -6.60 -9.26 13.26
C LYS A 149 -7.79 -8.33 13.04
N LEU A 150 -8.22 -8.21 11.80
CA LEU A 150 -9.48 -7.59 11.46
C LEU A 150 -10.62 -8.62 11.54
N THR A 151 -10.39 -9.82 10.96
CA THR A 151 -11.28 -10.98 11.05
C THR A 151 -10.44 -12.24 11.30
N GLU A 152 -11.06 -13.41 11.38
CA GLU A 152 -10.30 -14.68 11.48
C GLU A 152 -9.47 -14.96 10.22
N GLU A 153 -9.92 -14.48 9.06
CA GLU A 153 -9.25 -14.67 7.77
C GLU A 153 -8.27 -13.56 7.44
N ILE A 154 -8.48 -12.32 7.95
CA ILE A 154 -7.68 -11.15 7.61
C ILE A 154 -6.89 -10.71 8.84
N SER A 155 -5.59 -10.84 8.76
CA SER A 155 -4.65 -10.39 9.78
C SER A 155 -3.63 -9.41 9.19
N VAL A 156 -3.13 -8.54 10.03
CA VAL A 156 -2.13 -7.54 9.71
C VAL A 156 -0.85 -7.84 10.46
N VAL A 157 0.26 -7.73 9.77
CA VAL A 157 1.60 -7.97 10.28
C VAL A 157 2.37 -6.67 10.21
N SER A 158 2.91 -6.21 11.35
CA SER A 158 3.79 -5.05 11.39
C SER A 158 5.08 -5.35 10.61
N THR A 159 5.39 -4.52 9.63
CA THR A 159 6.55 -4.65 8.73
C THR A 159 7.26 -3.31 8.56
N PRO A 160 7.77 -2.70 9.65
CA PRO A 160 8.44 -1.40 9.60
C PRO A 160 9.73 -1.45 8.78
N GLY A 161 10.26 -0.27 8.43
CA GLY A 161 11.54 -0.11 7.76
C GLY A 161 11.47 0.77 6.53
N HIS A 162 10.52 0.55 5.62
CA HIS A 162 10.21 1.49 4.54
C HIS A 162 9.64 2.81 5.12
N SER A 163 8.67 2.68 5.97
CA SER A 163 8.19 3.73 6.89
C SER A 163 8.16 3.19 8.32
N PRO A 164 8.06 4.06 9.36
CA PRO A 164 8.17 3.62 10.75
C PRO A 164 7.03 2.70 11.20
N GLY A 165 5.84 2.89 10.66
CA GLY A 165 4.66 2.12 11.00
C GLY A 165 4.09 1.32 9.84
N HIS A 166 4.93 0.95 8.85
CA HIS A 166 4.47 0.11 7.74
C HIS A 166 3.90 -1.21 8.23
N GLN A 167 2.84 -1.68 7.59
CA GLN A 167 2.18 -2.95 7.85
C GLN A 167 1.81 -3.68 6.55
N SER A 168 1.84 -5.01 6.58
CA SER A 168 1.43 -5.89 5.48
C SER A 168 0.17 -6.66 5.85
N VAL A 169 -0.60 -7.12 4.87
CA VAL A 169 -1.89 -7.79 5.11
C VAL A 169 -1.81 -9.25 4.69
N VAL A 170 -2.19 -10.15 5.59
CA VAL A 170 -2.24 -11.60 5.36
C VAL A 170 -3.69 -12.04 5.30
N ILE A 171 -4.08 -12.67 4.20
CA ILE A 171 -5.47 -13.08 3.93
C ILE A 171 -5.50 -14.60 3.73
N ARG A 172 -6.30 -15.30 4.54
CA ARG A 172 -6.58 -16.72 4.39
C ARG A 172 -7.88 -16.90 3.65
N ASN A 173 -7.85 -17.55 2.49
CA ASN A 173 -9.01 -17.67 1.62
C ASN A 173 -9.03 -19.03 0.92
N TYR A 174 -10.03 -19.86 1.21
CA TYR A 174 -10.22 -21.21 0.63
C TYR A 174 -8.93 -22.07 0.68
N GLY A 175 -8.28 -22.13 1.83
CA GLY A 175 -7.07 -22.94 2.04
C GLY A 175 -5.78 -22.36 1.45
N LYS A 176 -5.85 -21.21 0.78
CA LYS A 176 -4.69 -20.44 0.30
C LYS A 176 -4.40 -19.27 1.21
N THR A 177 -3.13 -18.90 1.31
CA THR A 177 -2.69 -17.69 2.01
C THR A 177 -2.20 -16.67 0.98
N TYR A 178 -2.70 -15.46 1.06
CA TYR A 178 -2.24 -14.32 0.27
C TYR A 178 -1.59 -13.31 1.19
N VAL A 179 -0.52 -12.67 0.73
CA VAL A 179 0.19 -11.64 1.50
C VAL A 179 0.36 -10.41 0.63
N TYR A 180 -0.36 -9.35 0.96
CA TYR A 180 -0.11 -8.04 0.37
C TYR A 180 1.05 -7.40 1.11
N CYS A 181 2.19 -7.30 0.42
CA CYS A 181 3.46 -6.89 1.03
C CYS A 181 3.54 -5.38 1.31
N GLY A 182 2.76 -4.58 0.57
CA GLY A 182 2.98 -3.13 0.53
C GLY A 182 4.42 -2.83 0.10
N ASP A 183 5.00 -1.81 0.68
CA ASP A 183 6.35 -1.37 0.34
C ASP A 183 7.45 -1.93 1.26
N ALA A 184 7.11 -2.89 2.13
CA ALA A 184 8.12 -3.76 2.73
C ALA A 184 8.82 -4.61 1.66
N ALA A 185 8.09 -5.01 0.60
CA ALA A 185 8.61 -5.64 -0.61
C ALA A 185 7.81 -5.15 -1.81
N PRO A 186 8.13 -3.99 -2.42
CA PRO A 186 7.35 -3.41 -3.51
C PRO A 186 7.39 -4.21 -4.79
N LEU A 187 8.47 -4.96 -5.04
CA LEU A 187 8.68 -5.82 -6.19
C LEU A 187 8.96 -7.27 -5.76
N LYS A 188 8.66 -8.21 -6.65
CA LYS A 188 8.96 -9.63 -6.43
C LYS A 188 10.43 -9.88 -6.07
N GLU A 189 11.35 -9.20 -6.74
CA GLU A 189 12.78 -9.36 -6.47
C GLU A 189 13.21 -8.93 -5.07
N ASN A 190 12.50 -8.01 -4.41
CA ASN A 190 12.79 -7.65 -3.02
C ASN A 190 12.68 -8.88 -2.12
N LEU A 191 11.58 -9.63 -2.28
CA LEU A 191 11.32 -10.81 -1.46
C LEU A 191 12.24 -11.99 -1.85
N GLU A 192 12.41 -12.25 -3.15
CA GLU A 192 13.20 -13.39 -3.65
C GLU A 192 14.69 -13.28 -3.30
N SER A 193 15.25 -12.07 -3.39
CA SER A 193 16.68 -11.82 -3.23
C SER A 193 17.04 -11.17 -1.89
N LEU A 194 16.08 -11.00 -0.97
CA LEU A 194 16.24 -10.26 0.29
C LEU A 194 16.79 -8.83 0.08
N ASN A 195 16.36 -8.19 -1.01
CA ASN A 195 16.72 -6.82 -1.31
C ASN A 195 15.71 -5.87 -0.66
N ILE A 196 16.14 -5.07 0.30
CA ILE A 196 15.27 -4.08 0.94
C ILE A 196 14.86 -2.98 -0.07
N PRO A 197 13.72 -2.29 0.14
CA PRO A 197 13.34 -1.17 -0.70
C PRO A 197 14.36 -0.04 -0.63
N GLY A 198 14.43 0.83 -1.64
CA GLY A 198 15.38 1.93 -1.67
C GLY A 198 14.92 3.15 -0.87
N VAL A 199 13.60 3.38 -0.77
CA VAL A 199 13.04 4.35 0.17
C VAL A 199 12.97 3.70 1.54
N LEU A 200 13.70 4.27 2.51
CA LEU A 200 13.87 3.67 3.84
C LEU A 200 13.72 4.70 4.95
N TYR A 201 13.05 4.29 6.02
CA TYR A 201 13.16 4.88 7.34
C TYR A 201 14.31 4.22 8.13
N ARG A 202 14.34 2.86 8.15
CA ARG A 202 15.39 2.07 8.81
C ARG A 202 15.70 0.79 8.04
N ALA A 203 16.95 0.60 7.70
CA ALA A 203 17.39 -0.53 6.87
C ALA A 203 17.35 -1.89 7.62
N ASP A 204 17.69 -1.90 8.89
CA ASP A 204 17.64 -3.08 9.75
C ASP A 204 16.20 -3.59 9.93
N ASP A 205 15.26 -2.70 10.21
CA ASP A 205 13.84 -3.05 10.30
C ASP A 205 13.30 -3.55 8.96
N ALA A 206 13.68 -2.93 7.84
CA ALA A 206 13.26 -3.36 6.51
C ALA A 206 13.74 -4.77 6.18
N LEU A 207 14.98 -5.13 6.55
CA LEU A 207 15.51 -6.47 6.36
C LEU A 207 14.72 -7.49 7.18
N HIS A 208 14.50 -7.24 8.46
CA HIS A 208 13.70 -8.11 9.33
C HIS A 208 12.27 -8.26 8.81
N SER A 209 11.67 -7.19 8.27
CA SER A 209 10.34 -7.23 7.70
C SER A 209 10.25 -8.12 6.46
N ILE A 210 11.23 -8.05 5.54
CA ILE A 210 11.31 -8.95 4.39
C ILE A 210 11.50 -10.40 4.81
N GLU A 211 12.42 -10.68 5.75
CA GLU A 211 12.64 -12.03 6.28
C GLU A 211 11.36 -12.59 6.90
N ARG A 212 10.65 -11.76 7.64
CA ARG A 212 9.37 -12.10 8.25
C ARG A 212 8.31 -12.45 7.19
N LEU A 213 8.14 -11.63 6.17
CA LEU A 213 7.21 -11.90 5.07
C LEU A 213 7.58 -13.21 4.36
N ARG A 214 8.85 -13.41 4.05
CA ARG A 214 9.36 -14.60 3.38
C ARG A 214 9.15 -15.88 4.20
N SER A 215 9.04 -15.78 5.52
CA SER A 215 8.76 -16.92 6.40
C SER A 215 7.33 -17.48 6.27
N VAL A 216 6.41 -16.73 5.66
CA VAL A 216 5.03 -17.18 5.42
C VAL A 216 5.03 -18.23 4.31
N LYS A 217 4.92 -19.49 4.70
CA LYS A 217 5.01 -20.63 3.78
C LYS A 217 3.76 -20.77 2.92
N ASN A 218 3.95 -21.22 1.67
CA ASN A 218 2.87 -21.51 0.72
C ASN A 218 1.96 -20.30 0.47
N ALA A 219 2.49 -19.08 0.55
CA ALA A 219 1.75 -17.86 0.30
C ALA A 219 1.87 -17.40 -1.16
N VAL A 220 0.80 -16.82 -1.65
CA VAL A 220 0.81 -16.00 -2.86
C VAL A 220 1.10 -14.57 -2.44
N PHE A 221 2.28 -14.06 -2.79
CA PHE A 221 2.68 -12.70 -2.48
C PHE A 221 2.14 -11.71 -3.51
N ILE A 222 1.66 -10.57 -3.02
CA ILE A 222 1.11 -9.47 -3.82
C ILE A 222 2.01 -8.27 -3.59
N PHE A 223 2.60 -7.75 -4.67
CA PHE A 223 3.58 -6.66 -4.64
C PHE A 223 2.92 -5.36 -5.11
N SER A 224 3.03 -4.30 -4.31
CA SER A 224 2.36 -3.02 -4.55
C SER A 224 2.74 -2.38 -5.89
N HIS A 225 4.01 -2.51 -6.32
CA HIS A 225 4.57 -1.80 -7.45
C HIS A 225 5.05 -2.67 -8.62
N ASP A 226 4.93 -3.99 -8.49
CA ASP A 226 5.38 -4.89 -9.57
C ASP A 226 4.42 -4.82 -10.77
N LYS A 227 4.92 -4.24 -11.88
CA LYS A 227 4.15 -4.05 -13.12
C LYS A 227 3.83 -5.35 -13.85
N ASP A 228 4.55 -6.42 -13.54
CA ASP A 228 4.39 -7.72 -14.20
C ASP A 228 3.37 -8.62 -13.48
N GLN A 229 2.95 -8.24 -12.26
CA GLN A 229 1.87 -8.87 -11.52
C GLN A 229 0.57 -8.04 -11.61
N LEU A 230 -0.23 -8.26 -12.63
CA LEU A 230 -1.48 -7.53 -12.85
C LEU A 230 -2.74 -8.27 -12.38
N THR A 231 -2.62 -9.55 -12.06
CA THR A 231 -3.72 -10.43 -11.58
C THR A 231 -3.23 -11.32 -10.44
N LEU A 232 -4.16 -11.93 -9.72
CA LEU A 232 -3.94 -12.90 -8.63
C LEU A 232 -4.10 -14.33 -9.12
#